data_935288acda0f60422aaafcef035fec60
#
_entry.id   935288acda0f60422aaafcef035fec60
#
_cell.length_a   1.000
_cell.length_b   1.000
_cell.length_c   1.000
_cell.angle_alpha   90.00
_cell.angle_beta   90.00
_cell.angle_gamma   90.00
#
_symmetry.space_group_name_H-M   'P 1'
#
loop_
_entity.id
_entity.type
_entity.pdbx_description
1 polymer ?
#
loop_
_entity_poly.entity_id
_entity_poly.type
_entity_poly.pdbx_seq_one_letter_code
_entity_poly.pdbx_strand_id
1 'polypeptide(L)'
;MFDATEQINAVQRQVGSRTLAAGEARVTTISQTYQATAEDLWDACTNAERIPRWFLPISGDLRLHGTYQLEGNAGGTIETCEPPHRFTATWEMGGEVSWIDVRVTPVGDDRARLDLDHIAHVDQDRWAQFGPGAVGVGWDLGLLGLATHLSSDGVGVRPEDSAEWIVSTEGRRAMELSSQLWGEASVAAGTDPDEAKAAAERTTAFYTGVPEA
;
A
#
# COMPACT_ATOMS: atom_id res chain seq x y z
N MET A 1 18.36 4.84 -13.92
CA MET A 1 17.03 4.48 -14.46
C MET A 1 16.32 3.80 -13.31
N PHE A 2 15.14 4.22 -12.96
CA PHE A 2 14.36 3.64 -11.86
C PHE A 2 13.90 2.23 -12.28
N ASP A 3 14.20 1.20 -11.49
CA ASP A 3 13.82 -0.19 -11.77
C ASP A 3 12.67 -0.59 -10.84
N ALA A 4 11.48 -0.74 -11.42
CA ALA A 4 10.28 -1.11 -10.67
C ALA A 4 10.39 -2.50 -10.02
N THR A 5 11.06 -3.44 -10.68
CA THR A 5 11.28 -4.80 -10.15
C THR A 5 12.19 -4.75 -8.91
N GLU A 6 13.25 -3.95 -8.94
CA GLU A 6 14.13 -3.75 -7.80
C GLU A 6 13.37 -3.14 -6.62
N GLN A 7 12.53 -2.13 -6.88
CA GLN A 7 11.72 -1.49 -5.85
C GLN A 7 10.68 -2.44 -5.23
N ILE A 8 9.98 -3.23 -6.04
CA ILE A 8 9.03 -4.24 -5.55
C ILE A 8 9.74 -5.28 -4.67
N ASN A 9 10.95 -5.70 -5.04
CA ASN A 9 11.74 -6.64 -4.23
C ASN A 9 12.29 -6.02 -2.93
N ALA A 10 12.48 -4.71 -2.86
CA ALA A 10 12.95 -4.02 -1.65
C ALA A 10 11.87 -3.93 -0.55
N VAL A 11 10.61 -4.15 -0.90
CA VAL A 11 9.47 -4.10 0.02
C VAL A 11 9.40 -5.37 0.86
N GLN A 12 9.22 -5.22 2.17
CA GLN A 12 8.93 -6.30 3.10
C GLN A 12 7.41 -6.43 3.28
N ARG A 13 6.90 -7.66 3.26
CA ARG A 13 5.47 -7.99 3.35
C ARG A 13 5.21 -8.99 4.44
N GLN A 14 4.17 -8.76 5.22
CA GLN A 14 3.73 -9.70 6.26
C GLN A 14 2.21 -9.77 6.26
N VAL A 15 1.69 -10.94 6.62
CA VAL A 15 0.26 -11.19 6.83
C VAL A 15 0.07 -11.65 8.26
N GLY A 16 -0.92 -11.10 8.92
CA GLY A 16 -1.25 -11.43 10.30
C GLY A 16 -2.73 -11.24 10.61
N SER A 17 -3.05 -11.27 11.89
CA SER A 17 -4.39 -10.95 12.37
C SER A 17 -4.32 -10.09 13.62
N ARG A 18 -5.43 -9.37 13.88
CA ARG A 18 -5.64 -8.56 15.08
C ARG A 18 -7.07 -8.72 15.56
N THR A 19 -7.27 -8.87 16.87
CA THR A 19 -8.61 -8.85 17.45
C THR A 19 -9.06 -7.41 17.65
N LEU A 20 -10.13 -7.02 16.99
CA LEU A 20 -10.83 -5.76 17.17
C LEU A 20 -12.14 -5.98 17.96
N ALA A 21 -12.83 -4.90 18.31
CA ALA A 21 -14.11 -4.99 19.05
C ALA A 21 -15.18 -5.81 18.30
N ALA A 22 -15.17 -5.77 16.97
CA ALA A 22 -16.11 -6.50 16.10
C ALA A 22 -15.65 -7.93 15.76
N GLY A 23 -14.51 -8.39 16.28
CA GLY A 23 -13.95 -9.73 16.04
C GLY A 23 -12.56 -9.70 15.43
N GLU A 24 -12.13 -10.83 14.87
CA GLU A 24 -10.82 -10.95 14.24
C GLU A 24 -10.77 -10.19 12.91
N ALA A 25 -9.71 -9.42 12.72
CA ALA A 25 -9.41 -8.70 11.48
C ALA A 25 -8.10 -9.21 10.89
N ARG A 26 -8.00 -9.24 9.57
CA ARG A 26 -6.75 -9.49 8.84
C ARG A 26 -5.88 -8.25 8.87
N VAL A 27 -4.57 -8.45 8.96
CA VAL A 27 -3.57 -7.38 8.88
C VAL A 27 -2.63 -7.68 7.72
N THR A 28 -2.58 -6.77 6.77
CA THR A 28 -1.63 -6.79 5.66
C THR A 28 -0.60 -5.70 5.93
N THR A 29 0.63 -6.09 6.27
CA THR A 29 1.71 -5.16 6.59
C THR A 29 2.66 -5.04 5.42
N ILE A 30 2.95 -3.81 5.02
CA ILE A 30 3.95 -3.48 4.00
C ILE A 30 4.95 -2.47 4.57
N SER A 31 6.24 -2.66 4.27
CA SER A 31 7.26 -1.73 4.75
C SER A 31 8.45 -1.61 3.82
N GLN A 32 9.02 -0.42 3.78
CA GLN A 32 10.19 -0.09 2.98
C GLN A 32 11.03 1.00 3.66
N THR A 33 12.36 0.91 3.48
CA THR A 33 13.29 1.96 3.89
C THR A 33 13.65 2.83 2.70
N TYR A 34 13.55 4.14 2.90
CA TYR A 34 13.83 5.16 1.88
C TYR A 34 15.08 5.96 2.22
N GLN A 35 15.74 6.50 1.20
CA GLN A 35 16.83 7.46 1.33
C GLN A 35 16.23 8.86 1.54
N ALA A 36 15.66 9.10 2.71
CA ALA A 36 15.02 10.33 3.14
C ALA A 36 15.05 10.42 4.66
N THR A 37 15.07 11.62 5.23
CA THR A 37 14.93 11.78 6.68
C THR A 37 13.52 11.39 7.13
N ALA A 38 13.33 11.13 8.42
CA ALA A 38 12.01 10.81 8.96
C ALA A 38 11.01 11.97 8.77
N GLU A 39 11.48 13.20 8.89
CA GLU A 39 10.67 14.40 8.68
C GLU A 39 10.23 14.56 7.23
N ASP A 40 11.13 14.29 6.27
CA ASP A 40 10.81 14.37 4.83
C ASP A 40 9.86 13.26 4.41
N LEU A 41 10.08 12.02 4.87
CA LEU A 41 9.19 10.90 4.63
C LEU A 41 7.81 11.13 5.26
N TRP A 42 7.76 11.66 6.48
CA TRP A 42 6.52 12.05 7.13
C TRP A 42 5.75 13.10 6.33
N ASP A 43 6.44 14.18 5.93
CA ASP A 43 5.84 15.24 5.12
C ASP A 43 5.35 14.71 3.77
N ALA A 44 6.08 13.82 3.13
CA ALA A 44 5.63 13.17 1.89
C ALA A 44 4.31 12.40 2.08
N CYS A 45 4.12 11.76 3.23
CA CYS A 45 2.94 10.93 3.54
C CYS A 45 1.75 11.72 4.13
N THR A 46 1.94 12.97 4.58
CA THR A 46 0.90 13.71 5.32
C THR A 46 0.58 15.09 4.74
N ASN A 47 1.41 15.61 3.85
CA ASN A 47 1.22 16.90 3.22
C ASN A 47 0.30 16.79 1.99
N ALA A 48 -0.85 17.49 2.04
CA ALA A 48 -1.85 17.49 0.97
C ALA A 48 -1.32 17.93 -0.40
N GLU A 49 -0.23 18.72 -0.44
CA GLU A 49 0.40 19.15 -1.69
C GLU A 49 1.41 18.13 -2.24
N ARG A 50 1.90 17.21 -1.37
CA ARG A 50 2.87 16.18 -1.75
C ARG A 50 2.23 14.84 -2.10
N ILE A 51 1.21 14.41 -1.36
CA ILE A 51 0.51 13.13 -1.60
C ILE A 51 0.09 12.97 -3.08
N PRO A 52 -0.49 13.97 -3.77
CA PRO A 52 -0.88 13.81 -5.18
C PRO A 52 0.28 13.61 -6.16
N ARG A 53 1.52 13.84 -5.73
CA ARG A 53 2.70 13.69 -6.58
C ARG A 53 3.19 12.25 -6.70
N TRP A 54 2.71 11.37 -5.83
CA TRP A 54 3.14 9.97 -5.81
C TRP A 54 2.00 8.97 -5.60
N PHE A 55 0.84 9.44 -5.15
CA PHE A 55 -0.32 8.61 -4.90
C PHE A 55 -1.53 9.17 -5.66
N LEU A 56 -2.63 9.39 -5.00
CA LEU A 56 -3.87 9.90 -5.59
C LEU A 56 -4.12 11.34 -5.14
N PRO A 57 -4.82 12.14 -5.95
CA PRO A 57 -5.33 13.44 -5.50
C PRO A 57 -6.13 13.27 -4.21
N ILE A 58 -5.85 14.15 -3.25
CA ILE A 58 -6.46 14.11 -1.92
C ILE A 58 -7.12 15.45 -1.60
N SER A 59 -8.25 15.38 -0.93
CA SER A 59 -8.98 16.56 -0.41
C SER A 59 -9.40 16.32 1.03
N GLY A 60 -9.85 17.38 1.70
CA GLY A 60 -10.33 17.32 3.07
C GLY A 60 -9.43 18.05 4.05
N ASP A 61 -9.49 17.68 5.32
CA ASP A 61 -8.80 18.32 6.42
C ASP A 61 -7.84 17.30 7.07
N LEU A 62 -6.57 17.32 6.63
CA LEU A 62 -5.55 16.35 7.00
C LEU A 62 -4.97 16.62 8.41
N ARG A 63 -5.82 16.64 9.42
CA ARG A 63 -5.47 16.81 10.84
C ARG A 63 -6.20 15.79 11.70
N LEU A 64 -5.78 15.67 12.94
CA LEU A 64 -6.47 14.84 13.94
C LEU A 64 -7.98 15.11 13.96
N HIS A 65 -8.77 14.06 13.80
CA HIS A 65 -10.24 14.05 13.68
C HIS A 65 -10.81 14.74 12.43
N GLY A 66 -9.96 15.19 11.51
CA GLY A 66 -10.38 15.66 10.19
C GLY A 66 -10.66 14.49 9.25
N THR A 67 -11.44 14.76 8.20
CA THR A 67 -11.78 13.79 7.17
C THR A 67 -10.97 14.01 5.91
N TYR A 68 -10.71 12.94 5.16
CA TYR A 68 -10.04 12.99 3.88
C TYR A 68 -10.79 12.20 2.83
N GLN A 69 -10.52 12.51 1.56
CA GLN A 69 -11.00 11.76 0.41
C GLN A 69 -9.91 11.67 -0.65
N LEU A 70 -9.52 10.46 -1.01
CA LEU A 70 -8.69 10.17 -2.18
C LEU A 70 -9.58 10.05 -3.42
N GLU A 71 -9.25 10.73 -4.50
CA GLU A 71 -10.07 10.77 -5.71
C GLU A 71 -10.21 9.38 -6.33
N GLY A 72 -11.46 8.95 -6.54
CA GLY A 72 -11.77 7.62 -7.10
C GLY A 72 -11.42 6.44 -6.20
N ASN A 73 -11.07 6.67 -4.93
CA ASN A 73 -10.63 5.66 -3.98
C ASN A 73 -11.27 5.91 -2.59
N ALA A 74 -10.63 5.44 -1.54
CA ALA A 74 -11.12 5.54 -0.18
C ALA A 74 -11.11 6.97 0.37
N GLY A 75 -12.04 7.23 1.29
CA GLY A 75 -12.01 8.33 2.23
C GLY A 75 -11.91 7.83 3.65
N GLY A 76 -12.03 8.74 4.63
CA GLY A 76 -12.04 8.35 6.02
C GLY A 76 -11.77 9.49 6.99
N THR A 77 -11.51 9.12 8.24
CA THR A 77 -11.22 10.03 9.35
C THR A 77 -9.85 9.73 9.94
N ILE A 78 -9.06 10.74 10.24
CA ILE A 78 -7.78 10.61 10.93
C ILE A 78 -8.06 10.43 12.42
N GLU A 79 -7.79 9.23 12.95
CA GLU A 79 -8.13 8.86 14.34
C GLU A 79 -7.04 9.24 15.34
N THR A 80 -5.77 9.08 14.94
CA THR A 80 -4.60 9.49 15.72
C THR A 80 -3.58 10.19 14.84
N CYS A 81 -2.77 11.09 15.43
CA CYS A 81 -1.68 11.75 14.71
C CYS A 81 -0.59 12.16 15.71
N GLU A 82 0.60 11.58 15.55
CA GLU A 82 1.78 11.77 16.38
C GLU A 82 2.98 12.15 15.48
N PRO A 83 3.05 13.40 15.00
CA PRO A 83 4.13 13.82 14.09
C PRO A 83 5.51 13.75 14.77
N PRO A 84 6.56 13.35 14.03
CA PRO A 84 6.62 12.81 12.68
C PRO A 84 6.61 11.27 12.63
N HIS A 85 5.93 10.59 13.57
CA HIS A 85 6.15 9.17 13.83
C HIS A 85 5.00 8.26 13.42
N ARG A 86 3.74 8.66 13.62
CA ARG A 86 2.61 7.76 13.44
C ARG A 86 1.30 8.50 13.22
N PHE A 87 0.46 7.94 12.35
CA PHE A 87 -0.96 8.25 12.31
C PHE A 87 -1.79 6.99 12.04
N THR A 88 -3.05 7.01 12.48
CA THR A 88 -4.05 6.02 12.11
C THR A 88 -5.25 6.72 11.50
N ALA A 89 -5.90 6.05 10.55
CA ALA A 89 -7.10 6.54 9.92
C ALA A 89 -8.04 5.39 9.55
N THR A 90 -9.34 5.67 9.49
CA THR A 90 -10.27 4.78 8.80
C THR A 90 -10.00 4.83 7.30
N TRP A 91 -10.28 3.71 6.61
CA TRP A 91 -10.17 3.56 5.17
C TRP A 91 -11.51 3.02 4.67
N GLU A 92 -12.32 3.93 4.14
CA GLU A 92 -13.72 3.69 3.82
C GLU A 92 -13.91 3.66 2.31
N MET A 93 -14.28 2.52 1.76
CA MET A 93 -14.48 2.33 0.32
C MET A 93 -15.62 1.34 0.05
N GLY A 94 -16.52 1.68 -0.86
CA GLY A 94 -17.59 0.77 -1.28
C GLY A 94 -18.59 0.40 -0.17
N GLY A 95 -18.68 1.20 0.89
CA GLY A 95 -19.52 0.92 2.07
C GLY A 95 -18.85 0.02 3.12
N GLU A 96 -17.62 -0.42 2.86
CA GLU A 96 -16.80 -1.16 3.82
C GLU A 96 -15.87 -0.21 4.56
N VAL A 97 -15.57 -0.53 5.83
CA VAL A 97 -14.65 0.22 6.67
C VAL A 97 -13.47 -0.68 7.06
N SER A 98 -12.27 -0.22 6.81
CA SER A 98 -11.02 -0.79 7.27
C SER A 98 -10.18 0.31 7.92
N TRP A 99 -8.98 0.01 8.34
CA TRP A 99 -8.08 0.96 9.01
C TRP A 99 -6.69 0.88 8.44
N ILE A 100 -6.00 2.01 8.46
CA ILE A 100 -4.57 2.08 8.21
C ILE A 100 -3.85 2.58 9.46
N ASP A 101 -2.69 2.00 9.74
CA ASP A 101 -1.76 2.42 10.78
C ASP A 101 -0.40 2.64 10.12
N VAL A 102 0.00 3.89 9.98
CA VAL A 102 1.23 4.28 9.29
C VAL A 102 2.25 4.77 10.31
N ARG A 103 3.46 4.21 10.24
CA ARG A 103 4.57 4.54 11.13
C ARG A 103 5.79 4.93 10.32
N VAL A 104 6.47 5.99 10.75
CA VAL A 104 7.76 6.43 10.21
C VAL A 104 8.80 6.30 11.31
N THR A 105 9.86 5.55 11.02
CA THR A 105 10.95 5.29 11.96
C THR A 105 12.29 5.71 11.34
N PRO A 106 13.07 6.59 11.99
CA PRO A 106 14.41 6.92 11.48
C PRO A 106 15.34 5.70 11.51
N VAL A 107 16.14 5.52 10.46
CA VAL A 107 17.13 4.45 10.28
C VAL A 107 18.50 5.10 10.01
N GLY A 108 18.99 5.91 10.94
CA GLY A 108 20.15 6.78 10.79
C GLY A 108 19.75 8.21 10.41
N ASP A 109 20.72 9.01 9.98
CA ASP A 109 20.53 10.46 9.78
C ASP A 109 19.83 10.80 8.46
N ASP A 110 19.98 9.95 7.45
CA ASP A 110 19.53 10.20 6.07
C ASP A 110 18.58 9.15 5.52
N ARG A 111 18.13 8.22 6.36
CA ARG A 111 17.18 7.17 5.97
C ARG A 111 16.06 7.03 6.97
N ALA A 112 14.88 6.72 6.47
CA ALA A 112 13.73 6.38 7.29
C ALA A 112 12.97 5.19 6.71
N ARG A 113 12.33 4.44 7.59
CA ARG A 113 11.46 3.32 7.26
C ARG A 113 10.00 3.73 7.41
N LEU A 114 9.21 3.41 6.41
CA LEU A 114 7.76 3.43 6.46
C LEU A 114 7.26 2.01 6.74
N ASP A 115 6.37 1.87 7.73
CA ASP A 115 5.55 0.69 7.95
C ASP A 115 4.08 1.09 7.82
N LEU A 116 3.31 0.32 7.04
CA LEU A 116 1.87 0.50 6.87
C LEU A 116 1.17 -0.83 7.15
N ASP A 117 0.29 -0.83 8.15
CA ASP A 117 -0.66 -1.91 8.38
C ASP A 117 -2.01 -1.53 7.78
N HIS A 118 -2.54 -2.36 6.89
CA HIS A 118 -3.94 -2.29 6.48
C HIS A 118 -4.71 -3.38 7.25
N ILE A 119 -5.70 -2.96 8.03
CA ILE A 119 -6.43 -3.81 8.96
C ILE A 119 -7.88 -3.85 8.51
N ALA A 120 -8.40 -5.04 8.20
CA ALA A 120 -9.75 -5.19 7.67
C ALA A 120 -10.45 -6.45 8.19
N HIS A 121 -11.76 -6.34 8.45
CA HIS A 121 -12.63 -7.50 8.51
C HIS A 121 -12.89 -7.96 7.08
N VAL A 122 -12.28 -9.06 6.68
CA VAL A 122 -12.39 -9.58 5.31
C VAL A 122 -13.26 -10.81 5.31
N ASP A 123 -14.24 -10.84 4.41
CA ASP A 123 -15.05 -12.01 4.12
C ASP A 123 -14.15 -13.20 3.72
N GLN A 124 -14.48 -14.41 4.21
CA GLN A 124 -13.64 -15.57 3.98
C GLN A 124 -13.56 -15.98 2.51
N ASP A 125 -14.64 -15.83 1.74
CA ASP A 125 -14.66 -16.17 0.32
C ASP A 125 -13.79 -15.18 -0.46
N ARG A 126 -13.88 -13.89 -0.14
CA ARG A 126 -13.02 -12.84 -0.75
C ARG A 126 -11.55 -13.06 -0.40
N TRP A 127 -11.25 -13.43 0.85
CA TRP A 127 -9.89 -13.77 1.25
C TRP A 127 -9.36 -15.01 0.51
N ALA A 128 -10.16 -16.06 0.39
CA ALA A 128 -9.81 -17.25 -0.37
C ALA A 128 -9.62 -16.96 -1.85
N GLN A 129 -10.37 -15.99 -2.41
CA GLN A 129 -10.29 -15.60 -3.81
C GLN A 129 -8.99 -14.84 -4.15
N PHE A 130 -8.61 -13.84 -3.35
CA PHE A 130 -7.52 -12.91 -3.69
C PHE A 130 -6.39 -12.86 -2.66
N GLY A 131 -6.59 -13.43 -1.46
CA GLY A 131 -5.61 -13.36 -0.38
C GLY A 131 -5.25 -11.92 0.00
N PRO A 132 -4.04 -11.71 0.55
CA PRO A 132 -3.55 -10.38 0.92
C PRO A 132 -3.27 -9.49 -0.30
N GLY A 133 -3.09 -10.07 -1.48
CA GLY A 133 -2.78 -9.34 -2.71
C GLY A 133 -3.90 -8.40 -3.15
N ALA A 134 -5.16 -8.66 -2.75
CA ALA A 134 -6.30 -7.79 -3.07
C ALA A 134 -6.06 -6.30 -2.76
N VAL A 135 -5.41 -6.01 -1.63
CA VAL A 135 -5.02 -4.65 -1.23
C VAL A 135 -3.51 -4.43 -1.33
N GLY A 136 -2.73 -5.51 -1.17
CA GLY A 136 -1.28 -5.46 -1.11
C GLY A 136 -0.63 -4.95 -2.37
N VAL A 137 -1.11 -5.36 -3.56
CA VAL A 137 -0.61 -4.86 -4.84
C VAL A 137 -0.85 -3.36 -4.99
N GLY A 138 -2.01 -2.87 -4.56
CA GLY A 138 -2.28 -1.42 -4.56
C GLY A 138 -1.31 -0.65 -3.67
N TRP A 139 -0.98 -1.17 -2.49
CA TRP A 139 0.03 -0.57 -1.61
C TRP A 139 1.44 -0.62 -2.20
N ASP A 140 1.82 -1.73 -2.85
CA ASP A 140 3.11 -1.82 -3.56
C ASP A 140 3.25 -0.74 -4.64
N LEU A 141 2.20 -0.51 -5.42
CA LEU A 141 2.17 0.55 -6.43
C LEU A 141 2.26 1.94 -5.79
N GLY A 142 1.61 2.15 -4.65
CA GLY A 142 1.75 3.37 -3.87
C GLY A 142 3.20 3.59 -3.38
N LEU A 143 3.84 2.55 -2.80
CA LEU A 143 5.21 2.64 -2.34
C LEU A 143 6.22 2.84 -3.48
N LEU A 144 5.95 2.28 -4.66
CA LEU A 144 6.71 2.51 -5.87
C LEU A 144 6.65 3.99 -6.29
N GLY A 145 5.46 4.59 -6.26
CA GLY A 145 5.27 6.01 -6.49
C GLY A 145 6.02 6.87 -5.48
N LEU A 146 5.94 6.53 -4.19
CA LEU A 146 6.67 7.22 -3.12
C LEU A 146 8.19 7.13 -3.31
N ALA A 147 8.72 5.95 -3.66
CA ALA A 147 10.14 5.78 -3.95
C ALA A 147 10.60 6.65 -5.12
N THR A 148 9.79 6.73 -6.19
CA THR A 148 10.07 7.60 -7.34
C THR A 148 10.06 9.08 -6.93
N HIS A 149 9.07 9.50 -6.14
CA HIS A 149 8.95 10.88 -5.66
C HIS A 149 10.13 11.31 -4.80
N LEU A 150 10.55 10.47 -3.85
CA LEU A 150 11.68 10.76 -2.96
C LEU A 150 13.02 10.74 -3.69
N SER A 151 13.20 9.89 -4.72
CA SER A 151 14.44 9.82 -5.51
C SER A 151 14.60 10.93 -6.54
N SER A 152 13.54 11.62 -6.91
CA SER A 152 13.53 12.69 -7.92
C SER A 152 13.44 14.12 -7.34
N ASP A 153 13.96 14.34 -6.14
CA ASP A 153 13.90 15.64 -5.44
C ASP A 153 12.48 16.22 -5.36
N GLY A 154 11.50 15.35 -5.17
CA GLY A 154 10.09 15.73 -5.04
C GLY A 154 9.37 16.07 -6.35
N VAL A 155 9.98 15.79 -7.49
CA VAL A 155 9.28 15.87 -8.79
C VAL A 155 8.23 14.77 -8.85
N GLY A 156 6.97 15.16 -9.10
CA GLY A 156 5.86 14.21 -9.14
C GLY A 156 5.88 13.33 -10.40
N VAL A 157 5.22 12.20 -10.31
CA VAL A 157 4.85 11.39 -11.47
C VAL A 157 3.55 11.96 -12.05
N ARG A 158 3.52 12.26 -13.35
CA ARG A 158 2.30 12.77 -13.98
C ARG A 158 1.26 11.64 -14.03
N PRO A 159 -0.04 11.94 -13.81
CA PRO A 159 -1.09 10.93 -13.86
C PRO A 159 -1.13 10.15 -15.19
N GLU A 160 -0.88 10.82 -16.32
CA GLU A 160 -0.82 10.19 -17.64
C GLU A 160 0.34 9.18 -17.74
N ASP A 161 1.52 9.50 -17.22
CA ASP A 161 2.68 8.60 -17.22
C ASP A 161 2.41 7.36 -16.36
N SER A 162 1.72 7.52 -15.23
CA SER A 162 1.31 6.42 -14.37
C SER A 162 0.31 5.50 -15.07
N ALA A 163 -0.69 6.06 -15.77
CA ALA A 163 -1.69 5.28 -16.50
C ALA A 163 -1.07 4.48 -17.65
N GLU A 164 -0.14 5.10 -18.42
CA GLU A 164 0.60 4.42 -19.48
C GLU A 164 1.50 3.32 -18.93
N TRP A 165 2.17 3.58 -17.80
CA TRP A 165 3.06 2.61 -17.17
C TRP A 165 2.29 1.38 -16.67
N ILE A 166 1.13 1.54 -16.02
CA ILE A 166 0.29 0.45 -15.50
C ILE A 166 -0.05 -0.57 -16.60
N VAL A 167 -0.35 -0.11 -17.81
CA VAL A 167 -0.69 -0.99 -18.95
C VAL A 167 0.54 -1.48 -19.73
N SER A 168 1.72 -0.99 -19.40
CA SER A 168 2.97 -1.40 -20.05
C SER A 168 3.40 -2.83 -19.67
N THR A 169 4.34 -3.37 -20.39
CA THR A 169 4.96 -4.67 -20.06
C THR A 169 5.66 -4.62 -18.69
N GLU A 170 6.32 -3.52 -18.38
CA GLU A 170 7.01 -3.34 -17.10
C GLU A 170 6.02 -3.25 -15.93
N GLY A 171 4.96 -2.44 -16.06
CA GLY A 171 3.92 -2.32 -15.04
C GLY A 171 3.21 -3.65 -14.77
N ARG A 172 2.84 -4.39 -15.81
CA ARG A 172 2.24 -5.72 -15.67
C ARG A 172 3.16 -6.70 -14.94
N ARG A 173 4.46 -6.70 -15.29
CA ARG A 173 5.46 -7.55 -14.63
C ARG A 173 5.65 -7.17 -13.16
N ALA A 174 5.61 -5.88 -12.82
CA ALA A 174 5.68 -5.42 -11.44
C ALA A 174 4.46 -5.87 -10.63
N MET A 175 3.24 -5.80 -11.19
CA MET A 175 2.01 -6.28 -10.55
C MET A 175 1.99 -7.80 -10.39
N GLU A 176 2.48 -8.55 -11.37
CA GLU A 176 2.65 -10.00 -11.29
C GLU A 176 3.63 -10.38 -10.17
N LEU A 177 4.80 -9.75 -10.12
CA LEU A 177 5.79 -9.98 -9.08
C LEU A 177 5.24 -9.63 -7.69
N SER A 178 4.57 -8.49 -7.56
CA SER A 178 3.92 -8.09 -6.31
C SER A 178 2.90 -9.14 -5.86
N SER A 179 2.02 -9.62 -6.76
CA SER A 179 1.03 -10.64 -6.46
C SER A 179 1.69 -11.94 -5.96
N GLN A 180 2.77 -12.38 -6.60
CA GLN A 180 3.54 -13.57 -6.20
C GLN A 180 4.14 -13.41 -4.79
N LEU A 181 4.78 -12.26 -4.51
CA LEU A 181 5.38 -11.98 -3.21
C LEU A 181 4.33 -11.88 -2.08
N TRP A 182 3.12 -11.40 -2.36
CA TRP A 182 2.02 -11.47 -1.41
C TRP A 182 1.51 -12.90 -1.21
N GLY A 183 1.54 -13.75 -2.24
CA GLY A 183 1.30 -15.19 -2.11
C GLY A 183 2.31 -15.84 -1.19
N GLU A 184 3.61 -15.55 -1.34
CA GLU A 184 4.67 -16.04 -0.45
C GLU A 184 4.49 -15.58 1.00
N ALA A 185 4.11 -14.31 1.21
CA ALA A 185 3.80 -13.79 2.54
C ALA A 185 2.58 -14.48 3.16
N SER A 186 1.58 -14.86 2.36
CA SER A 186 0.42 -15.63 2.79
C SER A 186 0.80 -17.05 3.22
N VAL A 187 1.68 -17.71 2.46
CA VAL A 187 2.23 -19.04 2.84
C VAL A 187 3.01 -18.95 4.15
N ALA A 188 3.85 -17.93 4.31
CA ALA A 188 4.60 -17.70 5.55
C ALA A 188 3.69 -17.48 6.77
N ALA A 189 2.46 -16.98 6.55
CA ALA A 189 1.42 -16.81 7.57
C ALA A 189 0.55 -18.07 7.78
N GLY A 190 0.83 -19.17 7.07
CA GLY A 190 0.16 -20.47 7.27
C GLY A 190 -0.93 -20.82 6.25
N THR A 191 -1.10 -20.03 5.18
CA THR A 191 -1.97 -20.42 4.06
C THR A 191 -1.36 -21.58 3.28
N ASP A 192 -2.19 -22.51 2.83
CA ASP A 192 -1.74 -23.59 1.95
C ASP A 192 -1.06 -23.04 0.69
N PRO A 193 0.10 -23.60 0.26
CA PRO A 193 0.85 -23.08 -0.89
C PRO A 193 0.07 -23.05 -2.20
N ASP A 194 -0.77 -24.06 -2.48
CA ASP A 194 -1.55 -24.11 -3.71
C ASP A 194 -2.70 -23.11 -3.69
N GLU A 195 -3.34 -22.92 -2.52
CA GLU A 195 -4.36 -21.87 -2.32
C GLU A 195 -3.77 -20.48 -2.46
N ALA A 196 -2.62 -20.21 -1.85
CA ALA A 196 -1.93 -18.93 -1.92
C ALA A 196 -1.49 -18.60 -3.35
N LYS A 197 -0.98 -19.59 -4.08
CA LYS A 197 -0.61 -19.45 -5.49
C LYS A 197 -1.83 -19.12 -6.36
N ALA A 198 -2.91 -19.86 -6.22
CA ALA A 198 -4.14 -19.62 -6.98
C ALA A 198 -4.73 -18.24 -6.68
N ALA A 199 -4.67 -17.77 -5.42
CA ALA A 199 -5.08 -16.41 -5.06
C ALA A 199 -4.19 -15.34 -5.70
N ALA A 200 -2.87 -15.55 -5.74
CA ALA A 200 -1.92 -14.64 -6.39
C ALA A 200 -2.17 -14.55 -7.91
N GLU A 201 -2.45 -15.68 -8.58
CA GLU A 201 -2.79 -15.73 -10.01
C GLU A 201 -4.07 -14.93 -10.31
N ARG A 202 -5.13 -15.11 -9.50
CA ARG A 202 -6.37 -14.33 -9.63
C ARG A 202 -6.14 -12.83 -9.35
N THR A 203 -5.29 -12.49 -8.39
CA THR A 203 -4.91 -11.11 -8.11
C THR A 203 -4.16 -10.49 -9.29
N THR A 204 -3.22 -11.23 -9.89
CA THR A 204 -2.52 -10.79 -11.11
C THR A 204 -3.52 -10.52 -12.24
N ALA A 205 -4.44 -11.46 -12.52
CA ALA A 205 -5.47 -11.29 -13.53
C ALA A 205 -6.34 -10.06 -13.29
N PHE A 206 -6.75 -9.81 -12.04
CA PHE A 206 -7.52 -8.65 -11.66
C PHE A 206 -6.78 -7.33 -11.94
N TYR A 207 -5.52 -7.21 -11.52
CA TYR A 207 -4.76 -5.97 -11.67
C TYR A 207 -4.25 -5.73 -13.09
N THR A 208 -3.94 -6.78 -13.84
CA THR A 208 -3.43 -6.65 -15.22
C THR A 208 -4.52 -6.62 -16.27
N GLY A 209 -5.76 -6.98 -15.92
CA GLY A 209 -6.87 -7.14 -16.86
C GLY A 209 -6.69 -8.29 -17.85
N VAL A 210 -5.75 -9.21 -17.59
CA VAL A 210 -5.53 -10.41 -18.41
C VAL A 210 -6.26 -11.58 -17.76
N PRO A 211 -7.19 -12.26 -18.45
CA PRO A 211 -7.89 -13.43 -17.89
C PRO A 211 -6.91 -14.53 -17.47
N GLU A 212 -7.32 -15.33 -16.49
CA GLU A 212 -6.62 -16.56 -16.10
C GLU A 212 -6.48 -17.50 -17.34
N ALA A 213 -5.32 -18.15 -17.48
CA ALA A 213 -5.03 -19.08 -18.56
C ALA A 213 -5.65 -20.47 -18.32
#